data_5ad48a50dce3894a2feb05b757c1b9ee
#
_entry.id   5ad48a50dce3894a2feb05b757c1b9ee
#
_cell.length_a   1.000
_cell.length_b   1.000
_cell.length_c   1.000
_cell.angle_alpha   90.00
_cell.angle_beta   90.00
_cell.angle_gamma   90.00
#
_symmetry.space_group_name_H-M   'P 1'
#
loop_
_entity.id
_entity.type
_entity.pdbx_description
1 polymer ?
#
loop_
_entity_poly.entity_id
_entity_poly.type
_entity_poly.pdbx_seq_one_letter_code
_entity_poly.pdbx_strand_id
1 'polypeptide(L)'
;MWVSHFLQLLARVLVGAYPRWVGSAPNHNQRIYIANHTSHIDTVAIWAALPEHLQKHTHTVAAWDYWANNKFKRWLTTNGLNAVYIKRSKEDANGEDPLQPLYDTLASGESLIIFPEGTRNKGEVPQPFKSGIYHLAKRFPHVEFIPVYLENLSRIMPKGEFWPVPLACTARFGKPFYLQEGEDKDDFLERARQGVISARAPHVASN
;
A
#
# COMPACT_ATOMS: atom_id res chain seq x y z
N MET A 1 18.73 9.97 9.00
CA MET A 1 18.03 9.69 10.27
C MET A 1 17.08 10.81 10.71
N TRP A 2 17.52 12.06 10.92
CA TRP A 2 16.66 13.16 11.37
C TRP A 2 15.52 13.51 10.38
N VAL A 3 15.79 13.50 9.07
CA VAL A 3 14.80 13.80 8.02
C VAL A 3 13.66 12.77 8.02
N SER A 4 13.96 11.49 8.22
CA SER A 4 12.92 10.45 8.26
C SER A 4 12.02 10.59 9.49
N HIS A 5 12.58 10.89 10.67
CA HIS A 5 11.79 11.14 11.88
C HIS A 5 10.93 12.40 11.78
N PHE A 6 11.47 13.48 11.17
CA PHE A 6 10.69 14.69 10.93
C PHE A 6 9.54 14.45 9.95
N LEU A 7 9.80 13.73 8.84
CA LEU A 7 8.77 13.34 7.88
C LEU A 7 7.73 12.40 8.50
N GLN A 8 8.15 11.49 9.38
CA GLN A 8 7.25 10.62 10.13
C GLN A 8 6.31 11.43 11.03
N LEU A 9 6.87 12.36 11.81
CA LEU A 9 6.09 13.21 12.68
C LEU A 9 5.12 14.08 11.86
N LEU A 10 5.63 14.70 10.79
CA LEU A 10 4.84 15.51 9.87
C LEU A 10 3.72 14.69 9.22
N ALA A 11 4.02 13.49 8.74
CA ALA A 11 3.03 12.57 8.17
C ALA A 11 1.98 12.15 9.20
N ARG A 12 2.37 11.82 10.43
CA ARG A 12 1.44 11.49 11.52
C ARG A 12 0.54 12.66 11.90
N VAL A 13 1.10 13.87 11.94
CA VAL A 13 0.36 15.08 12.32
C VAL A 13 -0.53 15.57 11.17
N LEU A 14 -0.02 15.61 9.94
CA LEU A 14 -0.77 16.12 8.78
C LEU A 14 -1.80 15.13 8.24
N VAL A 15 -1.46 13.83 8.24
CA VAL A 15 -2.34 12.78 7.69
C VAL A 15 -3.23 12.18 8.78
N GLY A 16 -2.85 12.35 10.07
CA GLY A 16 -3.62 11.82 11.20
C GLY A 16 -3.91 10.32 11.08
N ALA A 17 -2.95 9.56 10.49
CA ALA A 17 -3.14 8.14 10.19
C ALA A 17 -3.11 7.30 11.46
N TYR A 18 -4.27 6.87 11.92
CA TYR A 18 -4.40 5.96 13.07
C TYR A 18 -4.44 4.50 12.60
N PRO A 19 -3.51 3.64 13.09
CA PRO A 19 -3.59 2.22 12.81
C PRO A 19 -4.73 1.57 13.61
N ARG A 20 -5.52 0.74 12.92
CA ARG A 20 -6.49 -0.17 13.53
C ARG A 20 -6.20 -1.59 13.09
N TRP A 21 -5.62 -2.38 13.98
CA TRP A 21 -5.34 -3.79 13.75
C TRP A 21 -6.60 -4.61 14.07
N VAL A 22 -7.44 -4.87 13.05
CA VAL A 22 -8.76 -5.50 13.24
C VAL A 22 -8.75 -7.01 12.99
N GLY A 23 -7.72 -7.53 12.35
CA GLY A 23 -7.59 -8.97 12.06
C GLY A 23 -6.15 -9.48 12.11
N SER A 24 -5.20 -8.60 12.37
CA SER A 24 -3.78 -8.91 12.51
C SER A 24 -3.17 -8.11 13.66
N ALA A 25 -1.91 -8.40 13.98
CA ALA A 25 -1.10 -7.59 14.90
C ALA A 25 0.23 -7.22 14.21
N PRO A 26 0.88 -6.10 14.58
CA PRO A 26 2.21 -5.81 14.11
C PRO A 26 3.19 -6.90 14.62
N ASN A 27 3.93 -7.50 13.70
CA ASN A 27 4.97 -8.48 14.02
C ASN A 27 6.10 -8.38 12.97
N HIS A 28 7.17 -9.13 13.15
CA HIS A 28 8.35 -9.13 12.27
C HIS A 28 8.23 -10.05 11.04
N ASN A 29 7.07 -10.68 10.80
CA ASN A 29 6.87 -11.47 9.59
C ASN A 29 6.99 -10.61 8.35
N GLN A 30 7.56 -11.18 7.30
CA GLN A 30 7.59 -10.54 5.99
C GLN A 30 6.18 -10.44 5.42
N ARG A 31 5.80 -9.25 4.93
CA ARG A 31 4.43 -8.94 4.54
C ARG A 31 4.30 -8.17 3.24
N ILE A 32 3.22 -8.41 2.55
CA ILE A 32 2.73 -7.56 1.47
C ILE A 32 1.42 -6.91 1.93
N TYR A 33 1.48 -5.61 2.23
CA TYR A 33 0.30 -4.81 2.56
C TYR A 33 -0.39 -4.40 1.27
N ILE A 34 -1.62 -4.89 1.05
CA ILE A 34 -2.44 -4.55 -0.12
C ILE A 34 -3.57 -3.62 0.29
N ALA A 35 -3.74 -2.50 -0.41
CA ALA A 35 -4.70 -1.48 0.00
C ALA A 35 -5.52 -0.91 -1.16
N ASN A 36 -6.68 -0.33 -0.84
CA ASN A 36 -7.43 0.54 -1.74
C ASN A 36 -6.66 1.84 -2.01
N HIS A 37 -6.81 2.39 -3.22
CA HIS A 37 -6.09 3.59 -3.67
C HIS A 37 -7.05 4.71 -4.04
N THR A 38 -7.11 5.77 -3.24
CA THR A 38 -8.04 6.89 -3.43
C THR A 38 -7.34 8.25 -3.49
N SER A 39 -6.16 8.38 -2.88
CA SER A 39 -5.44 9.63 -2.72
C SER A 39 -3.94 9.50 -2.96
N HIS A 40 -3.27 10.61 -3.25
CA HIS A 40 -1.80 10.66 -3.33
C HIS A 40 -1.09 10.40 -2.00
N ILE A 41 -1.80 10.61 -0.88
CA ILE A 41 -1.25 10.45 0.46
C ILE A 41 -1.47 9.04 1.04
N ASP A 42 -2.14 8.14 0.30
CA ASP A 42 -2.44 6.78 0.76
C ASP A 42 -1.19 6.02 1.18
N THR A 43 -0.13 6.12 0.38
CA THR A 43 1.17 5.50 0.67
C THR A 43 1.75 6.00 2.00
N VAL A 44 1.73 7.33 2.19
CA VAL A 44 2.23 7.97 3.40
C VAL A 44 1.39 7.55 4.61
N ALA A 45 0.07 7.43 4.44
CA ALA A 45 -0.85 7.05 5.50
C ALA A 45 -0.58 5.63 6.01
N ILE A 46 -0.44 4.64 5.10
CA ILE A 46 -0.12 3.28 5.51
C ILE A 46 1.25 3.23 6.18
N TRP A 47 2.27 3.83 5.53
CA TRP A 47 3.63 3.81 6.04
C TRP A 47 3.74 4.46 7.43
N ALA A 48 3.08 5.63 7.64
CA ALA A 48 3.05 6.31 8.93
C ALA A 48 2.26 5.55 10.01
N ALA A 49 1.28 4.73 9.61
CA ALA A 49 0.50 3.88 10.50
C ALA A 49 1.28 2.65 11.00
N LEU A 50 2.34 2.23 10.29
CA LEU A 50 3.19 1.14 10.73
C LEU A 50 4.07 1.56 11.93
N PRO A 51 4.34 0.66 12.88
CA PRO A 51 5.38 0.85 13.89
C PRO A 51 6.76 1.10 13.26
N GLU A 52 7.61 1.90 13.92
CA GLU A 52 8.91 2.31 13.37
C GLU A 52 9.81 1.13 12.97
N HIS A 53 9.81 0.06 13.75
CA HIS A 53 10.60 -1.13 13.47
C HIS A 53 10.16 -1.85 12.19
N LEU A 54 8.86 -1.76 11.81
CA LEU A 54 8.34 -2.31 10.55
C LEU A 54 8.58 -1.36 9.37
N GLN A 55 8.54 -0.05 9.60
CA GLN A 55 8.79 0.95 8.54
C GLN A 55 10.17 0.80 7.91
N LYS A 56 11.19 0.45 8.70
CA LYS A 56 12.58 0.28 8.24
C LYS A 56 12.72 -0.88 7.24
N HIS A 57 11.85 -1.88 7.35
CA HIS A 57 11.82 -3.10 6.55
C HIS A 57 10.62 -3.15 5.59
N THR A 58 9.98 -2.02 5.34
CA THR A 58 8.81 -1.95 4.45
C THR A 58 9.05 -0.92 3.35
N HIS A 59 8.92 -1.39 2.11
CA HIS A 59 9.11 -0.59 0.91
C HIS A 59 7.77 -0.25 0.26
N THR A 60 7.64 0.98 -0.23
CA THR A 60 6.43 1.42 -0.92
C THR A 60 6.59 1.24 -2.43
N VAL A 61 5.62 0.61 -3.09
CA VAL A 61 5.67 0.43 -4.54
C VAL A 61 5.21 1.71 -5.23
N ALA A 62 6.07 2.26 -6.08
CA ALA A 62 5.83 3.50 -6.79
C ALA A 62 5.99 3.32 -8.31
N ALA A 63 5.11 3.93 -9.10
CA ALA A 63 5.22 3.92 -10.55
C ALA A 63 6.30 4.89 -11.01
N TRP A 64 7.27 4.40 -11.80
CA TRP A 64 8.42 5.16 -12.30
C TRP A 64 8.01 6.43 -13.07
N ASP A 65 7.07 6.30 -13.99
CA ASP A 65 6.57 7.37 -14.86
C ASP A 65 6.00 8.58 -14.09
N TYR A 66 5.46 8.35 -12.91
CA TYR A 66 4.86 9.41 -12.10
C TYR A 66 5.83 10.02 -11.08
N TRP A 67 6.66 9.19 -10.43
CA TRP A 67 7.48 9.63 -9.30
C TRP A 67 8.93 9.95 -9.67
N ALA A 68 9.47 9.32 -10.73
CA ALA A 68 10.87 9.51 -11.13
C ALA A 68 11.13 10.78 -11.94
N ASN A 69 10.09 11.37 -12.55
CA ASN A 69 10.23 12.54 -13.42
C ASN A 69 10.60 13.84 -12.69
N ASN A 70 10.49 13.90 -11.36
CA ASN A 70 10.84 15.07 -10.57
C ASN A 70 11.88 14.68 -9.51
N LYS A 71 13.05 15.34 -9.54
CA LYS A 71 14.18 15.06 -8.62
C LYS A 71 13.78 15.17 -7.14
N PHE A 72 12.93 16.17 -6.79
CA PHE A 72 12.47 16.35 -5.42
C PHE A 72 11.51 15.24 -4.99
N LYS A 73 10.53 14.89 -5.82
CA LYS A 73 9.61 13.77 -5.56
C LYS A 73 10.36 12.46 -5.40
N ARG A 74 11.34 12.20 -6.29
CA ARG A 74 12.19 11.02 -6.22
C ARG A 74 13.01 10.97 -4.94
N TRP A 75 13.64 12.08 -4.56
CA TRP A 75 14.38 12.17 -3.29
C TRP A 75 13.49 11.88 -2.09
N LEU A 76 12.29 12.48 -2.05
CA LEU A 76 11.31 12.30 -0.97
C LEU A 76 10.86 10.84 -0.85
N THR A 77 10.50 10.19 -1.96
CA THR A 77 10.01 8.81 -1.94
C THR A 77 11.11 7.81 -1.64
N THR A 78 12.33 8.02 -2.17
CA THR A 78 13.47 7.13 -1.90
C THR A 78 13.96 7.24 -0.45
N ASN A 79 14.12 8.47 0.08
CA ASN A 79 14.69 8.67 1.41
C ASN A 79 13.64 8.72 2.53
N GLY A 80 12.37 8.98 2.18
CA GLY A 80 11.29 9.10 3.15
C GLY A 80 10.40 7.87 3.28
N LEU A 81 10.17 7.15 2.18
CA LEU A 81 9.20 6.06 2.10
C LEU A 81 9.80 4.73 1.63
N ASN A 82 11.12 4.61 1.54
CA ASN A 82 11.81 3.42 1.02
C ASN A 82 11.22 2.94 -0.32
N ALA A 83 10.99 3.85 -1.29
CA ALA A 83 10.25 3.51 -2.49
C ALA A 83 11.03 2.56 -3.41
N VAL A 84 10.35 1.51 -3.87
CA VAL A 84 10.76 0.63 -4.97
C VAL A 84 9.95 1.02 -6.20
N TYR A 85 10.65 1.29 -7.31
CA TYR A 85 10.02 1.75 -8.54
C TYR A 85 9.75 0.60 -9.48
N ILE A 86 8.52 0.58 -10.03
CA ILE A 86 8.13 -0.35 -11.08
C ILE A 86 7.76 0.41 -12.36
N LYS A 87 8.04 -0.20 -13.49
CA LYS A 87 7.50 0.20 -14.80
C LYS A 87 6.16 -0.48 -15.00
N ARG A 88 5.19 0.21 -15.64
CA ARG A 88 3.80 -0.30 -15.68
C ARG A 88 3.57 -1.32 -16.79
N SER A 89 4.42 -1.34 -17.80
CA SER A 89 4.33 -2.28 -18.93
C SER A 89 5.69 -2.89 -19.24
N LYS A 90 5.69 -4.02 -19.97
CA LYS A 90 6.92 -4.64 -20.47
C LYS A 90 7.62 -3.77 -21.54
N GLU A 91 6.84 -2.99 -22.28
CA GLU A 91 7.36 -2.04 -23.27
C GLU A 91 8.17 -0.95 -22.58
N ASP A 92 7.62 -0.35 -21.50
CA ASP A 92 8.35 0.63 -20.68
C ASP A 92 9.59 0.01 -19.99
N ALA A 93 9.55 -1.29 -19.74
CA ALA A 93 10.62 -2.04 -19.08
C ALA A 93 11.72 -2.54 -20.06
N ASN A 94 11.66 -2.15 -21.35
CA ASN A 94 12.62 -2.62 -22.37
C ASN A 94 12.72 -4.16 -22.45
N GLY A 95 11.61 -4.87 -22.23
CA GLY A 95 11.55 -6.34 -22.25
C GLY A 95 11.89 -7.03 -20.91
N GLU A 96 12.31 -6.29 -19.89
CA GLU A 96 12.48 -6.82 -18.53
C GLU A 96 11.12 -7.09 -17.86
N ASP A 97 11.10 -7.94 -16.82
CA ASP A 97 9.90 -8.15 -16.02
C ASP A 97 9.62 -6.90 -15.14
N PRO A 98 8.50 -6.21 -15.32
CA PRO A 98 8.14 -5.06 -14.49
C PRO A 98 8.09 -5.34 -12.98
N LEU A 99 7.89 -6.61 -12.59
CA LEU A 99 7.84 -7.04 -11.20
C LEU A 99 9.21 -7.39 -10.62
N GLN A 100 10.29 -7.44 -11.42
CA GLN A 100 11.61 -7.85 -10.95
C GLN A 100 12.08 -7.05 -9.72
N PRO A 101 11.92 -5.72 -9.64
CA PRO A 101 12.32 -4.98 -8.44
C PRO A 101 11.56 -5.39 -7.16
N LEU A 102 10.31 -5.86 -7.30
CA LEU A 102 9.52 -6.37 -6.18
C LEU A 102 9.98 -7.76 -5.76
N TYR A 103 10.34 -8.61 -6.72
CA TYR A 103 10.93 -9.92 -6.44
C TYR A 103 12.25 -9.78 -5.67
N ASP A 104 13.11 -8.86 -6.09
CA ASP A 104 14.40 -8.62 -5.43
C ASP A 104 14.21 -8.10 -4.00
N THR A 105 13.24 -7.20 -3.80
CA THR A 105 12.88 -6.69 -2.49
C THR A 105 12.35 -7.80 -1.57
N LEU A 106 11.45 -8.65 -2.06
CA LEU A 106 10.95 -9.78 -1.26
C LEU A 106 12.03 -10.84 -1.01
N ALA A 107 12.90 -11.10 -1.97
CA ALA A 107 14.00 -12.05 -1.82
C ALA A 107 15.03 -11.60 -0.76
N SER A 108 15.15 -10.29 -0.52
CA SER A 108 16.00 -9.75 0.55
C SER A 108 15.34 -9.79 1.95
N GLY A 109 14.12 -10.34 2.08
CA GLY A 109 13.39 -10.44 3.34
C GLY A 109 12.58 -9.20 3.71
N GLU A 110 12.55 -8.19 2.82
CA GLU A 110 11.84 -6.94 3.05
C GLU A 110 10.34 -7.06 2.70
N SER A 111 9.53 -6.17 3.24
CA SER A 111 8.08 -6.11 3.06
C SER A 111 7.67 -5.05 2.03
N LEU A 112 6.45 -5.16 1.49
CA LEU A 112 5.93 -4.23 0.48
C LEU A 112 4.60 -3.59 0.90
N ILE A 113 4.38 -2.33 0.47
CA ILE A 113 3.06 -1.69 0.42
C ILE A 113 2.69 -1.54 -1.06
N ILE A 114 1.57 -2.12 -1.46
CA ILE A 114 1.13 -2.18 -2.85
C ILE A 114 -0.34 -1.75 -2.97
N PHE A 115 -0.66 -1.02 -4.04
CA PHE A 115 -2.02 -0.69 -4.45
C PHE A 115 -2.36 -1.49 -5.71
N PRO A 116 -2.98 -2.67 -5.58
CA PRO A 116 -3.13 -3.60 -6.70
C PRO A 116 -4.14 -3.14 -7.77
N GLU A 117 -4.93 -2.10 -7.51
CA GLU A 117 -5.74 -1.41 -8.51
C GLU A 117 -4.86 -0.79 -9.62
N GLY A 118 -3.62 -0.42 -9.31
CA GLY A 118 -2.65 0.20 -10.22
C GLY A 118 -3.01 1.63 -10.65
N THR A 119 -4.13 2.15 -10.21
CA THR A 119 -4.59 3.54 -10.43
C THR A 119 -5.47 3.97 -9.27
N ARG A 120 -5.61 5.28 -9.09
CA ARG A 120 -6.49 5.84 -8.05
C ARG A 120 -7.94 5.72 -8.46
N ASN A 121 -8.74 5.20 -7.54
CA ASN A 121 -10.18 5.07 -7.66
C ASN A 121 -10.88 6.24 -6.92
N LYS A 122 -11.99 6.71 -7.47
CA LYS A 122 -12.84 7.74 -6.83
C LYS A 122 -13.97 7.14 -6.00
N GLY A 123 -14.21 5.83 -6.15
CA GLY A 123 -15.26 5.10 -5.44
C GLY A 123 -14.80 4.60 -4.07
N GLU A 124 -15.75 4.27 -3.23
CA GLU A 124 -15.48 3.68 -1.89
C GLU A 124 -15.07 2.21 -1.97
N VAL A 125 -15.47 1.52 -3.05
CA VAL A 125 -15.15 0.10 -3.26
C VAL A 125 -13.92 0.01 -4.17
N PRO A 126 -12.88 -0.76 -3.78
CA PRO A 126 -11.71 -0.98 -4.61
C PRO A 126 -12.06 -1.55 -5.99
N GLN A 127 -11.38 -1.09 -7.02
CA GLN A 127 -11.47 -1.65 -8.37
C GLN A 127 -10.89 -3.07 -8.41
N PRO A 128 -11.18 -3.86 -9.46
CA PRO A 128 -10.55 -5.16 -9.67
C PRO A 128 -9.04 -5.08 -9.60
N PHE A 129 -8.42 -6.05 -8.93
CA PHE A 129 -6.98 -6.07 -8.71
C PHE A 129 -6.23 -6.63 -9.91
N LYS A 130 -5.06 -6.06 -10.20
CA LYS A 130 -4.16 -6.52 -11.26
C LYS A 130 -3.40 -7.78 -10.83
N SER A 131 -3.02 -8.60 -11.81
CA SER A 131 -2.36 -9.91 -11.61
C SER A 131 -1.00 -9.85 -10.91
N GLY A 132 -0.37 -8.69 -10.79
CA GLY A 132 0.95 -8.56 -10.17
C GLY A 132 1.04 -9.22 -8.79
N ILE A 133 0.03 -9.02 -7.93
CA ILE A 133 0.02 -9.62 -6.58
C ILE A 133 -0.10 -11.15 -6.60
N TYR A 134 -0.76 -11.73 -7.60
CA TYR A 134 -0.80 -13.19 -7.77
C TYR A 134 0.58 -13.76 -8.14
N HIS A 135 1.32 -13.08 -9.02
CA HIS A 135 2.69 -13.51 -9.36
C HIS A 135 3.62 -13.42 -8.16
N LEU A 136 3.47 -12.38 -7.31
CA LEU A 136 4.21 -12.29 -6.04
C LEU A 136 3.86 -13.45 -5.11
N ALA A 137 2.55 -13.76 -4.95
CA ALA A 137 2.09 -14.86 -4.10
C ALA A 137 2.62 -16.22 -4.56
N LYS A 138 2.63 -16.48 -5.87
CA LYS A 138 3.19 -17.72 -6.44
C LYS A 138 4.69 -17.87 -6.19
N ARG A 139 5.45 -16.78 -6.31
CA ARG A 139 6.91 -16.81 -6.15
C ARG A 139 7.33 -16.83 -4.68
N PHE A 140 6.53 -16.25 -3.79
CA PHE A 140 6.80 -16.12 -2.36
C PHE A 140 5.61 -16.65 -1.53
N PRO A 141 5.33 -17.96 -1.55
CA PRO A 141 4.12 -18.53 -0.92
C PRO A 141 4.10 -18.42 0.61
N HIS A 142 5.26 -18.17 1.23
CA HIS A 142 5.42 -17.98 2.67
C HIS A 142 5.18 -16.53 3.13
N VAL A 143 5.05 -15.57 2.22
CA VAL A 143 4.86 -14.15 2.56
C VAL A 143 3.39 -13.88 2.85
N GLU A 144 3.11 -13.23 3.99
CA GLU A 144 1.76 -12.87 4.40
C GLU A 144 1.22 -11.71 3.59
N PHE A 145 0.01 -11.85 3.04
CA PHE A 145 -0.75 -10.71 2.50
C PHE A 145 -1.62 -10.11 3.60
N ILE A 146 -1.47 -8.81 3.86
CA ILE A 146 -2.28 -8.06 4.82
C ILE A 146 -3.19 -7.10 4.05
N PRO A 147 -4.50 -7.33 4.04
CA PRO A 147 -5.44 -6.39 3.45
C PRO A 147 -5.55 -5.15 4.34
N VAL A 148 -5.46 -3.98 3.75
CA VAL A 148 -5.53 -2.69 4.43
C VAL A 148 -6.64 -1.86 3.81
N TYR A 149 -7.57 -1.37 4.63
CA TYR A 149 -8.58 -0.42 4.19
C TYR A 149 -8.27 0.98 4.69
N LEU A 150 -8.18 1.93 3.76
CA LEU A 150 -7.96 3.35 4.06
C LEU A 150 -9.29 4.09 4.06
N GLU A 151 -9.65 4.67 5.21
CA GLU A 151 -10.86 5.46 5.39
C GLU A 151 -10.56 6.97 5.39
N ASN A 152 -11.47 7.76 4.84
CA ASN A 152 -11.50 9.22 4.88
C ASN A 152 -10.40 9.98 4.11
N LEU A 153 -9.47 9.33 3.42
CA LEU A 153 -8.39 10.02 2.71
C LEU A 153 -8.88 10.86 1.52
N SER A 154 -9.94 10.44 0.85
CA SER A 154 -10.58 11.23 -0.22
C SER A 154 -11.21 12.55 0.29
N ARG A 155 -11.55 12.61 1.58
CA ARG A 155 -12.11 13.81 2.23
C ARG A 155 -11.04 14.75 2.77
N ILE A 156 -9.83 14.25 3.04
CA ILE A 156 -8.71 15.05 3.57
C ILE A 156 -8.12 15.96 2.48
N MET A 157 -8.12 15.52 1.24
CA MET A 157 -7.63 16.32 0.11
C MET A 157 -8.58 16.15 -1.09
N PRO A 158 -9.69 16.90 -1.13
CA PRO A 158 -10.58 16.94 -2.28
C PRO A 158 -9.82 17.42 -3.53
N LYS A 159 -10.23 16.97 -4.70
CA LYS A 159 -9.60 17.32 -5.96
C LYS A 159 -9.71 18.83 -6.21
N GLY A 160 -8.57 19.54 -6.20
CA GLY A 160 -8.49 20.97 -6.45
C GLY A 160 -8.16 21.82 -5.23
N GLU A 161 -8.10 21.25 -4.02
CA GLU A 161 -7.70 21.98 -2.82
C GLU A 161 -6.24 21.69 -2.44
N PHE A 162 -5.51 22.71 -2.03
CA PHE A 162 -4.09 22.65 -1.65
C PHE A 162 -3.89 22.45 -0.15
N TRP A 163 -4.91 22.64 0.67
CA TRP A 163 -4.81 22.53 2.12
C TRP A 163 -5.47 21.25 2.60
N PRO A 164 -4.74 20.39 3.31
CA PRO A 164 -5.34 19.21 3.92
C PRO A 164 -6.30 19.64 5.03
N VAL A 165 -7.54 19.19 4.95
CA VAL A 165 -8.45 19.27 6.10
C VAL A 165 -7.96 18.24 7.12
N PRO A 166 -7.71 18.61 8.40
CA PRO A 166 -7.23 17.69 9.43
C PRO A 166 -8.37 16.72 9.84
N LEU A 167 -8.69 15.78 8.95
CA LEU A 167 -9.60 14.68 9.24
C LEU A 167 -8.76 13.46 9.62
N ALA A 168 -9.14 12.81 10.69
CA ALA A 168 -8.49 11.55 11.09
C ALA A 168 -8.65 10.51 10.00
N CYS A 169 -7.53 10.10 9.42
CA CYS A 169 -7.45 8.97 8.51
C CYS A 169 -7.24 7.69 9.32
N THR A 170 -7.92 6.62 8.95
CA THR A 170 -7.74 5.33 9.60
C THR A 170 -7.21 4.32 8.59
N ALA A 171 -6.08 3.68 8.92
CA ALA A 171 -5.57 2.51 8.22
C ALA A 171 -5.96 1.25 8.99
N ARG A 172 -6.88 0.46 8.45
CA ARG A 172 -7.42 -0.76 9.08
C ARG A 172 -6.75 -1.98 8.49
N PHE A 173 -5.97 -2.67 9.31
CA PHE A 173 -5.21 -3.87 8.94
C PHE A 173 -6.05 -5.11 9.24
N GLY A 174 -6.46 -5.81 8.18
CA GLY A 174 -7.32 -6.98 8.26
C GLY A 174 -6.57 -8.28 8.55
N LYS A 175 -7.26 -9.42 8.37
CA LYS A 175 -6.72 -10.76 8.63
C LYS A 175 -5.68 -11.16 7.58
N PRO A 176 -4.51 -11.68 7.98
CA PRO A 176 -3.50 -12.20 7.05
C PRO A 176 -4.05 -13.36 6.21
N PHE A 177 -3.56 -13.46 4.98
CA PHE A 177 -3.87 -14.59 4.11
C PHE A 177 -2.68 -14.91 3.19
N TYR A 178 -2.72 -16.10 2.60
CA TYR A 178 -1.73 -16.62 1.66
C TYR A 178 -2.45 -17.11 0.40
N LEU A 179 -1.71 -17.34 -0.68
CA LEU A 179 -2.21 -18.10 -1.82
C LEU A 179 -2.51 -19.54 -1.37
N GLN A 180 -3.69 -20.03 -1.69
CA GLN A 180 -4.08 -21.41 -1.37
C GLN A 180 -3.58 -22.38 -2.45
N GLU A 181 -3.37 -23.63 -2.05
CA GLU A 181 -3.00 -24.68 -3.01
C GLU A 181 -4.11 -24.90 -4.03
N GLY A 182 -3.75 -24.87 -5.31
CA GLY A 182 -4.71 -25.03 -6.42
C GLY A 182 -5.59 -23.80 -6.70
N GLU A 183 -5.45 -22.71 -5.91
CA GLU A 183 -6.24 -21.49 -6.15
C GLU A 183 -5.83 -20.82 -7.45
N ASP A 184 -6.81 -20.54 -8.31
CA ASP A 184 -6.56 -19.85 -9.55
C ASP A 184 -6.32 -18.34 -9.34
N LYS A 185 -5.91 -17.69 -10.44
CA LYS A 185 -5.55 -16.27 -10.40
C LYS A 185 -6.75 -15.39 -10.05
N ASP A 186 -7.88 -15.64 -10.65
CA ASP A 186 -9.03 -14.74 -10.56
C ASP A 186 -9.72 -14.88 -9.20
N ASP A 187 -9.78 -16.10 -8.66
CA ASP A 187 -10.24 -16.38 -7.29
C ASP A 187 -9.34 -15.73 -6.24
N PHE A 188 -8.02 -15.85 -6.39
CA PHE A 188 -7.08 -15.18 -5.48
C PHE A 188 -7.25 -13.66 -5.50
N LEU A 189 -7.35 -13.05 -6.71
CA LEU A 189 -7.47 -11.60 -6.85
C LEU A 189 -8.78 -11.08 -6.25
N GLU A 190 -9.89 -11.79 -6.47
CA GLU A 190 -11.17 -11.40 -5.86
C GLU A 190 -11.16 -11.61 -4.35
N ARG A 191 -10.62 -12.71 -3.84
CA ARG A 191 -10.48 -12.97 -2.41
C ARG A 191 -9.60 -11.90 -1.73
N ALA A 192 -8.50 -11.50 -2.38
CA ALA A 192 -7.64 -10.42 -1.91
C ALA A 192 -8.40 -9.08 -1.85
N ARG A 193 -9.19 -8.78 -2.88
CA ARG A 193 -10.03 -7.59 -2.95
C ARG A 193 -11.11 -7.59 -1.85
N GLN A 194 -11.80 -8.71 -1.66
CA GLN A 194 -12.79 -8.88 -0.58
C GLN A 194 -12.16 -8.77 0.80
N GLY A 195 -10.92 -9.22 0.97
CA GLY A 195 -10.15 -9.01 2.19
C GLY A 195 -9.98 -7.52 2.54
N VAL A 196 -9.67 -6.68 1.53
CA VAL A 196 -9.57 -5.23 1.71
C VAL A 196 -10.94 -4.62 2.07
N ILE A 197 -12.00 -5.01 1.35
CA ILE A 197 -13.37 -4.53 1.63
C ILE A 197 -13.81 -4.91 3.05
N SER A 198 -13.54 -6.14 3.48
CA SER A 198 -13.92 -6.65 4.80
C SER A 198 -13.16 -5.98 5.95
N ALA A 199 -12.01 -5.38 5.68
CA ALA A 199 -11.29 -4.58 6.68
C ALA A 199 -11.93 -3.20 6.94
N ARG A 200 -12.90 -2.78 6.13
CA ARG A 200 -13.69 -1.56 6.34
C ARG A 200 -14.47 -1.64 7.65
N ALA A 201 -14.69 -0.48 8.31
CA ALA A 201 -15.61 -0.44 9.44
C ALA A 201 -17.02 -0.86 9.00
N PRO A 202 -17.76 -1.60 9.83
CA PRO A 202 -19.17 -1.80 9.56
C PRO A 202 -19.87 -0.44 9.43
N HIS A 203 -20.69 -0.29 8.40
CA HIS A 203 -21.53 0.89 8.26
C HIS A 203 -22.44 0.94 9.50
N VAL A 204 -22.19 1.89 10.39
CA VAL A 204 -23.20 2.25 11.39
C VAL A 204 -24.27 2.99 10.58
N ALA A 205 -25.38 2.30 10.29
CA ALA A 205 -26.55 2.96 9.74
C ALA A 205 -26.93 4.07 10.74
N SER A 206 -26.78 5.32 10.33
CA SER A 206 -27.33 6.45 11.07
C SER A 206 -28.86 6.33 10.99
N ASN A 207 -29.44 5.89 12.09
CA ASN A 207 -30.91 6.00 12.32
C ASN A 207 -31.30 7.47 12.33
#